data_268fee050647c3fdd21cba38d490b562
#
_entry.id   268fee050647c3fdd21cba38d490b562
#
_cell.length_a   1.000
_cell.length_b   1.000
_cell.length_c   1.000
_cell.angle_alpha   90.00
_cell.angle_beta   90.00
_cell.angle_gamma   90.00
#
_symmetry.space_group_name_H-M   'P 1'
#
loop_
_entity.id
_entity.type
_entity.pdbx_description
1 polymer ?
#
loop_
_entity_poly.entity_id
_entity_poly.type
_entity_poly.pdbx_seq_one_letter_code
_entity_poly.pdbx_strand_id
1 'polypeptide(L)'
;LWAEALGIDPDNLIAGDSSSLNIMFDLISWSYIWGNNDSPRPWKDEETVKWICPVPGYDRHFSITEHFGFEMVQVPMTPTGPDMDAVEELVKDPQVKGMWTVPVFGNPTGVTFAPEVVEKLAAMETAAEDFRIVWDNAYAIHTLTGALPDNPDVIALAEKHGNLNRFWYM
;
A
#
# COMPACT_ATOMS: atom_id res chain seq x y z
N LEU A 1 22.47 6.46 -2.41
CA LEU A 1 22.02 6.27 -3.79
C LEU A 1 20.49 6.09 -3.88
N TRP A 2 19.92 5.00 -3.30
CA TRP A 2 18.47 4.79 -3.35
C TRP A 2 17.68 5.81 -2.53
N ALA A 3 18.12 6.13 -1.33
CA ALA A 3 17.50 7.16 -0.50
C ALA A 3 17.46 8.52 -1.21
N GLU A 4 18.55 8.89 -1.85
CA GLU A 4 18.66 10.12 -2.65
C GLU A 4 17.74 10.09 -3.89
N ALA A 5 17.71 8.96 -4.60
CA ALA A 5 16.87 8.80 -5.80
C ALA A 5 15.37 8.83 -5.49
N LEU A 6 14.97 8.36 -4.30
CA LEU A 6 13.59 8.29 -3.85
C LEU A 6 13.18 9.45 -2.94
N GLY A 7 14.14 10.32 -2.54
CA GLY A 7 13.86 11.43 -1.61
C GLY A 7 13.54 10.99 -0.17
N ILE A 8 13.97 9.77 0.22
CA ILE A 8 13.66 9.17 1.53
C ILE A 8 14.86 9.31 2.47
N ASP A 9 14.61 9.56 3.76
CA ASP A 9 15.66 9.53 4.77
C ASP A 9 16.34 8.14 4.80
N PRO A 10 17.68 8.08 4.69
CA PRO A 10 18.41 6.81 4.74
C PRO A 10 18.11 5.96 5.97
N ASP A 11 17.78 6.56 7.10
CA ASP A 11 17.45 5.88 8.35
C ASP A 11 16.09 5.16 8.29
N ASN A 12 15.24 5.53 7.33
CA ASN A 12 13.96 4.90 7.06
C ASN A 12 14.02 3.87 5.90
N LEU A 13 15.22 3.59 5.37
CA LEU A 13 15.41 2.69 4.25
C LEU A 13 16.09 1.40 4.66
N ILE A 14 15.49 0.26 4.38
CA ILE A 14 16.06 -1.06 4.62
C ILE A 14 16.32 -1.73 3.27
N ALA A 15 17.56 -2.13 3.03
CA ALA A 15 17.89 -2.99 1.89
C ALA A 15 17.46 -4.43 2.20
N GLY A 16 16.46 -4.89 1.49
CA GLY A 16 15.90 -6.23 1.65
C GLY A 16 16.31 -7.20 0.55
N ASP A 17 15.42 -8.13 0.23
CA ASP A 17 15.55 -9.09 -0.87
C ASP A 17 15.52 -8.36 -2.24
N SER A 18 15.90 -9.08 -3.28
CA SER A 18 15.79 -8.64 -4.68
C SER A 18 14.37 -8.73 -5.25
N SER A 19 13.43 -9.30 -4.50
CA SER A 19 12.02 -9.46 -4.88
C SER A 19 11.11 -8.71 -3.90
N SER A 20 10.46 -7.65 -4.39
CA SER A 20 9.44 -6.93 -3.60
C SER A 20 8.29 -7.85 -3.16
N LEU A 21 7.90 -8.83 -3.98
CA LEU A 21 6.86 -9.80 -3.60
C LEU A 21 7.27 -10.66 -2.40
N ASN A 22 8.55 -11.04 -2.28
CA ASN A 22 9.03 -11.76 -1.10
C ASN A 22 8.98 -10.86 0.14
N ILE A 23 9.40 -9.60 0.01
CA ILE A 23 9.33 -8.62 1.11
C ILE A 23 7.87 -8.41 1.55
N MET A 24 6.95 -8.23 0.60
CA MET A 24 5.51 -8.12 0.88
C MET A 24 4.97 -9.34 1.63
N PHE A 25 5.33 -10.53 1.17
CA PHE A 25 4.94 -11.78 1.82
C PHE A 25 5.49 -11.86 3.24
N ASP A 26 6.75 -11.50 3.47
CA ASP A 26 7.37 -11.51 4.79
C ASP A 26 6.72 -10.51 5.74
N LEU A 27 6.46 -9.27 5.28
CA LEU A 27 5.79 -8.23 6.09
C LEU A 27 4.38 -8.66 6.50
N ILE A 28 3.61 -9.24 5.58
CA ILE A 28 2.28 -9.79 5.88
C ILE A 28 2.40 -10.99 6.82
N SER A 29 3.39 -11.89 6.63
CA SER A 29 3.65 -13.02 7.51
C SER A 29 3.92 -12.57 8.94
N TRP A 30 4.77 -11.55 9.12
CA TRP A 30 5.08 -11.01 10.43
C TRP A 30 3.87 -10.37 11.10
N SER A 31 3.11 -9.56 10.37
CA SER A 31 1.87 -8.96 10.86
C SER A 31 0.83 -10.03 11.23
N TYR A 32 0.76 -11.10 10.44
CA TYR A 32 -0.14 -12.21 10.69
C TYR A 32 0.25 -12.99 11.96
N ILE A 33 1.54 -13.30 12.14
CA ILE A 33 2.02 -14.17 13.22
C ILE A 33 2.18 -13.40 14.53
N TRP A 34 2.76 -12.20 14.48
CA TRP A 34 3.14 -11.42 15.68
C TRP A 34 2.42 -10.08 15.84
N GLY A 35 1.80 -9.57 14.79
CA GLY A 35 1.25 -8.20 14.74
C GLY A 35 2.31 -7.15 14.41
N ASN A 36 1.86 -5.95 14.16
CA ASN A 36 2.69 -4.76 14.02
C ASN A 36 2.85 -4.06 15.38
N ASN A 37 3.73 -3.06 15.47
CA ASN A 37 3.95 -2.32 16.72
C ASN A 37 2.69 -1.62 17.27
N ASP A 38 1.76 -1.31 16.39
CA ASP A 38 0.47 -0.67 16.65
C ASP A 38 -0.72 -1.63 16.58
N SER A 39 -0.48 -2.94 16.40
CA SER A 39 -1.55 -3.94 16.39
C SER A 39 -2.05 -4.21 17.81
N PRO A 40 -3.36 -4.19 18.04
CA PRO A 40 -3.93 -4.64 19.31
C PRO A 40 -3.72 -6.13 19.55
N ARG A 41 -3.59 -6.91 18.48
CA ARG A 41 -3.28 -8.36 18.45
C ARG A 41 -2.71 -8.77 17.08
N PRO A 42 -2.06 -9.94 16.98
CA PRO A 42 -1.68 -10.50 15.69
C PRO A 42 -2.89 -10.73 14.78
N TRP A 43 -2.73 -10.54 13.46
CA TRP A 43 -3.85 -10.69 12.52
C TRP A 43 -4.42 -12.12 12.48
N LYS A 44 -3.63 -13.14 12.79
CA LYS A 44 -4.13 -14.54 12.92
C LYS A 44 -5.18 -14.73 14.04
N ASP A 45 -5.21 -13.83 15.02
CA ASP A 45 -6.13 -13.87 16.15
C ASP A 45 -7.39 -13.00 15.91
N GLU A 46 -7.48 -12.37 14.74
CA GLU A 46 -8.69 -11.68 14.29
C GLU A 46 -9.71 -12.69 13.76
N GLU A 47 -11.00 -12.41 13.92
CA GLU A 47 -12.07 -13.23 13.38
C GLU A 47 -12.02 -13.29 11.86
N THR A 48 -11.77 -12.15 11.23
CA THR A 48 -11.61 -12.00 9.79
C THR A 48 -10.59 -10.91 9.51
N VAL A 49 -9.73 -11.14 8.55
CA VAL A 49 -8.86 -10.12 7.97
C VAL A 49 -9.36 -9.82 6.57
N LYS A 50 -9.70 -8.55 6.31
CA LYS A 50 -10.10 -8.05 5.00
C LYS A 50 -8.98 -7.24 4.39
N TRP A 51 -8.83 -7.35 3.07
CA TRP A 51 -7.79 -6.65 2.33
C TRP A 51 -8.34 -6.00 1.08
N ILE A 52 -8.14 -4.69 0.93
CA ILE A 52 -8.61 -3.94 -0.23
C ILE A 52 -7.74 -4.28 -1.44
N CYS A 53 -8.41 -4.73 -2.50
CA CYS A 53 -7.82 -5.13 -3.75
C CYS A 53 -8.38 -4.26 -4.89
N PRO A 54 -7.68 -3.18 -5.30
CA PRO A 54 -8.10 -2.40 -6.47
C PRO A 54 -8.08 -3.25 -7.73
N VAL A 55 -9.15 -3.19 -8.52
CA VAL A 55 -9.33 -4.00 -9.73
C VAL A 55 -9.69 -3.13 -10.95
N PRO A 56 -9.04 -3.39 -12.12
CA PRO A 56 -7.97 -4.37 -12.36
C PRO A 56 -6.70 -4.05 -11.59
N GLY A 57 -6.01 -5.09 -11.07
CA GLY A 57 -4.80 -4.96 -10.28
C GLY A 57 -3.77 -6.05 -10.59
N TYR A 58 -2.63 -6.02 -9.90
CA TYR A 58 -1.56 -7.00 -10.12
C TYR A 58 -1.90 -8.32 -9.41
N ASP A 59 -2.10 -9.39 -10.18
CA ASP A 59 -2.57 -10.69 -9.70
C ASP A 59 -1.66 -11.35 -8.66
N ARG A 60 -0.35 -11.05 -8.67
CA ARG A 60 0.61 -11.59 -7.69
C ARG A 60 0.36 -11.05 -6.28
N HIS A 61 -0.08 -9.81 -6.16
CA HIS A 61 -0.54 -9.25 -4.89
C HIS A 61 -1.72 -10.06 -4.34
N PHE A 62 -2.70 -10.33 -5.21
CA PHE A 62 -3.91 -11.09 -4.82
C PHE A 62 -3.58 -12.51 -4.40
N SER A 63 -2.57 -13.15 -5.04
CA SER A 63 -2.10 -14.47 -4.66
C SER A 63 -1.52 -14.51 -3.23
N ILE A 64 -0.87 -13.44 -2.78
CA ILE A 64 -0.41 -13.32 -1.39
C ILE A 64 -1.61 -13.25 -0.45
N THR A 65 -2.59 -12.40 -0.76
CA THR A 65 -3.83 -12.24 0.03
C THR A 65 -4.58 -13.58 0.16
N GLU A 66 -4.71 -14.29 -0.96
CA GLU A 66 -5.34 -15.62 -1.00
C GLU A 66 -4.60 -16.64 -0.14
N HIS A 67 -3.24 -16.62 -0.18
CA HIS A 67 -2.41 -17.54 0.60
C HIS A 67 -2.68 -17.46 2.11
N PHE A 68 -2.89 -16.26 2.64
CA PHE A 68 -3.21 -16.04 4.06
C PHE A 68 -4.70 -16.23 4.38
N GLY A 69 -5.54 -16.51 3.38
CA GLY A 69 -6.98 -16.69 3.55
C GLY A 69 -7.70 -15.38 3.91
N PHE A 70 -7.15 -14.22 3.55
CA PHE A 70 -7.80 -12.94 3.79
C PHE A 70 -8.98 -12.75 2.82
N GLU A 71 -10.04 -12.13 3.31
CA GLU A 71 -11.16 -11.73 2.48
C GLU A 71 -10.73 -10.56 1.57
N MET A 72 -10.72 -10.81 0.26
CA MET A 72 -10.37 -9.80 -0.74
C MET A 72 -11.59 -8.93 -1.06
N VAL A 73 -11.52 -7.65 -0.69
CA VAL A 73 -12.57 -6.68 -0.98
C VAL A 73 -12.16 -5.87 -2.21
N GLN A 74 -12.91 -6.03 -3.29
CA GLN A 74 -12.60 -5.36 -4.55
C GLN A 74 -13.06 -3.91 -4.55
N VAL A 75 -12.22 -3.01 -5.05
CA VAL A 75 -12.52 -1.61 -5.29
C VAL A 75 -12.21 -1.28 -6.75
N PRO A 76 -13.11 -0.60 -7.48
CA PRO A 76 -12.86 -0.22 -8.87
C PRO A 76 -11.65 0.71 -9.00
N MET A 77 -10.84 0.50 -10.05
CA MET A 77 -9.88 1.49 -10.50
C MET A 77 -10.56 2.53 -11.38
N THR A 78 -10.23 3.80 -11.15
CA THR A 78 -10.62 4.95 -11.97
C THR A 78 -9.43 5.44 -12.80
N PRO A 79 -9.60 6.39 -13.74
CA PRO A 79 -8.48 6.97 -14.48
C PRO A 79 -7.44 7.71 -13.61
N THR A 80 -7.75 8.00 -12.34
CA THR A 80 -6.90 8.75 -11.41
C THR A 80 -6.39 7.91 -10.22
N GLY A 81 -6.74 6.63 -10.14
CA GLY A 81 -6.40 5.74 -9.05
C GLY A 81 -7.60 4.91 -8.59
N PRO A 82 -7.57 4.28 -7.40
CA PRO A 82 -8.71 3.57 -6.86
C PRO A 82 -9.88 4.51 -6.56
N ASP A 83 -11.10 3.99 -6.59
CA ASP A 83 -12.29 4.72 -6.13
C ASP A 83 -12.16 5.01 -4.64
N MET A 84 -11.79 6.26 -4.32
CA MET A 84 -11.51 6.67 -2.95
C MET A 84 -12.76 6.73 -2.07
N ASP A 85 -13.95 6.99 -2.65
CA ASP A 85 -15.19 6.99 -1.86
C ASP A 85 -15.49 5.57 -1.35
N ALA A 86 -15.24 4.56 -2.19
CA ALA A 86 -15.33 3.16 -1.78
C ALA A 86 -14.25 2.77 -0.75
N VAL A 87 -13.01 3.22 -0.94
CA VAL A 87 -11.91 2.96 0.01
C VAL A 87 -12.22 3.58 1.38
N GLU A 88 -12.60 4.86 1.43
CA GLU A 88 -12.91 5.58 2.66
C GLU A 88 -14.11 4.98 3.43
N GLU A 89 -15.05 4.35 2.74
CA GLU A 89 -16.14 3.61 3.39
C GLU A 89 -15.66 2.28 3.98
N LEU A 90 -14.84 1.53 3.24
CA LEU A 90 -14.33 0.23 3.66
C LEU A 90 -13.42 0.31 4.88
N VAL A 91 -12.55 1.31 4.97
CA VAL A 91 -11.61 1.46 6.09
C VAL A 91 -12.26 1.85 7.43
N LYS A 92 -13.58 2.08 7.44
CA LYS A 92 -14.37 2.22 8.67
C LYS A 92 -14.62 0.89 9.37
N ASP A 93 -14.37 -0.23 8.68
CA ASP A 93 -14.43 -1.57 9.25
C ASP A 93 -13.05 -1.93 9.86
N PRO A 94 -12.96 -2.20 11.19
CA PRO A 94 -11.70 -2.54 11.84
C PRO A 94 -11.11 -3.88 11.39
N GLN A 95 -11.86 -4.69 10.65
CA GLN A 95 -11.35 -5.93 10.04
C GLN A 95 -10.58 -5.67 8.75
N VAL A 96 -10.69 -4.49 8.15
CA VAL A 96 -9.92 -4.09 6.97
C VAL A 96 -8.52 -3.70 7.41
N LYS A 97 -7.55 -4.59 7.19
CA LYS A 97 -6.18 -4.46 7.69
C LYS A 97 -5.19 -3.91 6.66
N GLY A 98 -5.57 -3.86 5.40
CA GLY A 98 -4.66 -3.28 4.42
C GLY A 98 -5.20 -3.17 3.00
N MET A 99 -4.32 -2.65 2.14
CA MET A 99 -4.62 -2.32 0.76
C MET A 99 -3.37 -2.50 -0.12
N TRP A 100 -3.57 -3.06 -1.31
CA TRP A 100 -2.56 -3.07 -2.37
C TRP A 100 -2.61 -1.79 -3.19
N THR A 101 -1.45 -1.24 -3.54
CA THR A 101 -1.35 -0.12 -4.49
C THR A 101 -0.14 -0.27 -5.41
N VAL A 102 -0.30 0.16 -6.67
CA VAL A 102 0.78 0.37 -7.65
C VAL A 102 0.59 1.79 -8.19
N PRO A 103 1.21 2.80 -7.54
CA PRO A 103 0.83 4.21 -7.73
C PRO A 103 1.27 4.81 -9.06
N VAL A 104 2.30 4.26 -9.69
CA VAL A 104 2.86 4.79 -10.94
C VAL A 104 2.80 3.71 -12.01
N PHE A 105 2.21 4.02 -13.17
CA PHE A 105 2.05 3.10 -14.30
C PHE A 105 1.49 1.73 -13.91
N GLY A 106 0.47 1.74 -13.06
CA GLY A 106 -0.08 0.54 -12.40
C GLY A 106 -0.37 -0.61 -13.37
N ASN A 107 0.09 -1.80 -13.02
CA ASN A 107 -0.15 -3.02 -13.78
C ASN A 107 -1.50 -3.64 -13.39
N PRO A 108 -2.45 -3.91 -14.33
CA PRO A 108 -2.29 -3.84 -15.79
C PRO A 108 -2.79 -2.54 -16.44
N THR A 109 -3.32 -1.59 -15.71
CA THR A 109 -4.09 -0.45 -16.24
C THR A 109 -3.22 0.66 -16.84
N GLY A 110 -1.96 0.79 -16.41
CA GLY A 110 -1.09 1.91 -16.75
C GLY A 110 -1.44 3.21 -16.01
N VAL A 111 -2.40 3.20 -15.08
CA VAL A 111 -2.83 4.38 -14.32
C VAL A 111 -1.71 4.84 -13.40
N THR A 112 -1.48 6.15 -13.36
CA THR A 112 -0.70 6.83 -12.32
C THR A 112 -1.67 7.56 -11.40
N PHE A 113 -1.49 7.40 -10.09
CA PHE A 113 -2.38 8.01 -9.10
C PHE A 113 -2.26 9.54 -9.16
N ALA A 114 -3.40 10.21 -9.19
CA ALA A 114 -3.44 11.66 -9.12
C ALA A 114 -3.02 12.15 -7.71
N PRO A 115 -2.42 13.35 -7.59
CA PRO A 115 -2.00 13.91 -6.30
C PRO A 115 -3.09 13.90 -5.24
N GLU A 116 -4.34 14.14 -5.61
CA GLU A 116 -5.50 14.16 -4.73
C GLU A 116 -5.80 12.77 -4.14
N VAL A 117 -5.58 11.70 -4.92
CA VAL A 117 -5.73 10.32 -4.45
C VAL A 117 -4.64 9.97 -3.45
N VAL A 118 -3.39 10.38 -3.72
CA VAL A 118 -2.26 10.16 -2.80
C VAL A 118 -2.46 10.92 -1.49
N GLU A 119 -2.90 12.18 -1.54
CA GLU A 119 -3.23 12.98 -0.35
C GLU A 119 -4.36 12.31 0.47
N LYS A 120 -5.42 11.82 -0.17
CA LYS A 120 -6.51 11.11 0.51
C LYS A 120 -6.01 9.83 1.20
N LEU A 121 -5.20 9.00 0.53
CA LEU A 121 -4.62 7.79 1.11
C LEU A 121 -3.72 8.09 2.32
N ALA A 122 -2.97 9.18 2.26
CA ALA A 122 -2.12 9.63 3.36
C ALA A 122 -2.91 10.19 4.54
N ALA A 123 -4.02 10.87 4.29
CA ALA A 123 -4.79 11.63 5.28
C ALA A 123 -5.97 10.85 5.89
N MET A 124 -6.54 9.85 5.18
CA MET A 124 -7.77 9.18 5.59
C MET A 124 -7.68 8.58 6.99
N GLU A 125 -8.79 8.64 7.73
CA GLU A 125 -8.94 7.94 8.99
C GLU A 125 -9.30 6.47 8.75
N THR A 126 -8.76 5.57 9.58
CA THR A 126 -9.03 4.13 9.51
C THR A 126 -9.48 3.61 10.87
N ALA A 127 -10.46 2.72 10.90
CA ALA A 127 -10.91 2.09 12.15
C ALA A 127 -9.89 1.09 12.70
N ALA A 128 -9.11 0.44 11.83
CA ALA A 128 -7.99 -0.40 12.24
C ALA A 128 -6.76 0.48 12.50
N GLU A 129 -6.24 0.47 13.74
CA GLU A 129 -5.03 1.19 14.12
C GLU A 129 -3.81 0.69 13.33
N ASP A 130 -3.80 -0.60 13.01
CA ASP A 130 -2.74 -1.33 12.30
C ASP A 130 -3.02 -1.52 10.80
N PHE A 131 -3.80 -0.63 10.19
CA PHE A 131 -4.03 -0.63 8.74
C PHE A 131 -2.75 -0.34 7.96
N ARG A 132 -2.49 -1.10 6.90
CA ARG A 132 -1.29 -0.96 6.05
C ARG A 132 -1.63 -0.75 4.59
N ILE A 133 -0.91 0.17 3.96
CA ILE A 133 -0.90 0.37 2.51
C ILE A 133 0.42 -0.13 1.97
N VAL A 134 0.37 -1.18 1.15
CA VAL A 134 1.55 -1.62 0.40
C VAL A 134 1.71 -0.71 -0.80
N TRP A 135 2.73 0.14 -0.76
CA TRP A 135 3.04 1.11 -1.78
C TRP A 135 4.10 0.54 -2.73
N ASP A 136 3.66 -0.30 -3.68
CA ASP A 136 4.53 -0.93 -4.67
C ASP A 136 4.87 0.07 -5.78
N ASN A 137 5.96 0.80 -5.61
CA ASN A 137 6.40 1.84 -6.52
C ASN A 137 7.43 1.32 -7.54
N ALA A 138 7.19 0.13 -8.07
CA ALA A 138 8.08 -0.57 -8.99
C ALA A 138 8.48 0.25 -10.23
N TYR A 139 7.69 1.24 -10.60
CA TYR A 139 7.88 2.03 -11.81
C TYR A 139 8.30 3.49 -11.55
N ALA A 140 8.66 3.83 -10.31
CA ALA A 140 9.01 5.20 -9.87
C ALA A 140 10.05 5.91 -10.75
N ILE A 141 11.01 5.16 -11.27
CA ILE A 141 12.12 5.69 -12.08
C ILE A 141 12.00 5.36 -13.57
N HIS A 142 10.88 4.79 -14.01
CA HIS A 142 10.68 4.44 -15.40
C HIS A 142 10.23 5.66 -16.20
N THR A 143 10.91 5.91 -17.33
CA THR A 143 10.56 6.99 -18.24
C THR A 143 9.98 6.41 -19.53
N LEU A 144 8.67 6.56 -19.75
CA LEU A 144 8.03 6.16 -21.01
C LEU A 144 8.10 7.27 -22.07
N THR A 145 8.22 8.52 -21.65
CA THR A 145 8.20 9.70 -22.51
C THR A 145 9.46 10.55 -22.42
N GLY A 146 10.51 10.06 -21.76
CA GLY A 146 11.76 10.80 -21.52
C GLY A 146 11.74 11.74 -20.30
N ALA A 147 10.59 11.92 -19.65
CA ALA A 147 10.46 12.56 -18.35
C ALA A 147 10.11 11.55 -17.27
N LEU A 148 10.59 11.76 -16.05
CA LEU A 148 10.14 10.97 -14.90
C LEU A 148 8.65 11.20 -14.66
N PRO A 149 7.90 10.19 -14.20
CA PRO A 149 6.50 10.37 -13.82
C PRO A 149 6.40 11.36 -12.65
N ASP A 150 5.32 12.12 -12.61
CA ASP A 150 4.94 12.88 -11.43
C ASP A 150 4.56 11.87 -10.34
N ASN A 151 5.42 11.78 -9.33
CA ASN A 151 5.28 10.81 -8.25
C ASN A 151 5.23 11.58 -6.92
N PRO A 152 4.02 11.88 -6.41
CA PRO A 152 3.89 12.59 -5.14
C PRO A 152 4.65 11.88 -4.03
N ASP A 153 5.33 12.65 -3.19
CA ASP A 153 6.04 12.15 -2.02
C ASP A 153 5.03 11.70 -0.95
N VAL A 154 4.59 10.45 -1.06
CA VAL A 154 3.63 9.86 -0.13
C VAL A 154 4.19 9.77 1.29
N ILE A 155 5.50 9.64 1.45
CA ILE A 155 6.15 9.56 2.77
C ILE A 155 6.04 10.90 3.48
N ALA A 156 6.37 12.02 2.80
CA ALA A 156 6.21 13.35 3.37
C ALA A 156 4.74 13.68 3.68
N LEU A 157 3.81 13.25 2.82
CA LEU A 157 2.38 13.41 3.06
C LEU A 157 1.91 12.57 4.28
N ALA A 158 2.34 11.32 4.37
CA ALA A 158 2.01 10.45 5.51
C ALA A 158 2.57 11.00 6.83
N GLU A 159 3.79 11.53 6.83
CA GLU A 159 4.40 12.20 7.97
C GLU A 159 3.60 13.44 8.39
N LYS A 160 3.25 14.30 7.44
CA LYS A 160 2.41 15.49 7.66
C LYS A 160 1.09 15.16 8.37
N HIS A 161 0.48 14.02 8.03
CA HIS A 161 -0.78 13.56 8.62
C HIS A 161 -0.61 12.64 9.84
N GLY A 162 0.62 12.33 10.26
CA GLY A 162 0.89 11.44 11.39
C GLY A 162 0.65 9.95 11.11
N ASN A 163 0.60 9.57 9.85
CA ASN A 163 0.24 8.24 9.37
C ASN A 163 1.42 7.47 8.72
N LEU A 164 2.67 7.83 9.09
CA LEU A 164 3.86 7.23 8.48
C LEU A 164 3.89 5.70 8.61
N ASN A 165 3.48 5.16 9.76
CA ASN A 165 3.44 3.71 10.01
C ASN A 165 2.48 2.96 9.08
N ARG A 166 1.58 3.67 8.40
CA ARG A 166 0.60 3.06 7.50
C ARG A 166 1.22 2.54 6.21
N PHE A 167 2.35 3.10 5.78
CA PHE A 167 2.91 2.81 4.47
C PHE A 167 4.09 1.84 4.53
N TRP A 168 3.97 0.75 3.79
CA TRP A 168 5.08 -0.10 3.41
C TRP A 168 5.49 0.26 1.98
N TYR A 169 6.50 1.10 1.89
CA TYR A 169 7.01 1.62 0.61
C TYR A 169 8.05 0.67 0.01
N MET A 170 7.91 0.30 -1.25
CA MET A 170 8.80 -0.62 -1.98
C MET A 170 9.15 -0.08 -3.36
#